data_893aebe606562aa2d0b63d4e81711583
#
_entry.id   893aebe606562aa2d0b63d4e81711583
#
_cell.length_a   1.000
_cell.length_b   1.000
_cell.length_c   1.000
_cell.angle_alpha   90.00
_cell.angle_beta   90.00
_cell.angle_gamma   90.00
#
_symmetry.space_group_name_H-M   'P 1'
#
loop_
_entity.id
_entity.type
_entity.pdbx_description
1 polymer ?
#
loop_
_entity_poly.entity_id
_entity_poly.type
_entity_poly.pdbx_seq_one_letter_code
_entity_poly.pdbx_strand_id
1 'polypeptide(L)'
;MKTQLTHDEKIQFYDDGYFVVKGAVAPDLVEAALTRMKSARKGEFLGPDQAMTDLVNASSVTPIMQELMGPFDPPVTCQTGILKKTEPGEHFNNLGYRDKDMPYYGAQVHMDGSITIAAPQEVQQGTEQEIYDRYFASGPKGGLGRSPEVMGNNMVPMFEDPEMTLGLGSFTAFVFVCLSDQSIEGRGQTCLLKGAHHAVERFFQKQRDINNCLGPEGPGWPRLDYAAPNRCGLVYLPEEVRNQFIDETSEATPDGRKWPRPTQVLMEPGDACIATYHTPHSGTRNELGTESRKNIIFRLRHKKRQPNIQVNGVSDHPDRGQMGEWLAFEEGNDPWERSKFAMCNQWHEWDGMQEVVAQMRSRAN
;
A
#
# COMPACT_ATOMS: atom_id res chain seq x y z
N MET A 1 -8.31 -5.35 -25.80
CA MET A 1 -7.65 -5.06 -24.52
C MET A 1 -7.16 -6.36 -23.91
N LYS A 2 -6.04 -6.33 -23.22
CA LYS A 2 -5.46 -7.52 -22.56
C LYS A 2 -6.33 -7.92 -21.38
N THR A 3 -6.58 -9.22 -21.21
CA THR A 3 -7.44 -9.74 -20.12
C THR A 3 -6.72 -10.75 -19.23
N GLN A 4 -5.47 -11.11 -19.56
CA GLN A 4 -4.66 -12.05 -18.80
C GLN A 4 -3.18 -11.79 -19.06
N LEU A 5 -2.31 -12.21 -18.16
CA LEU A 5 -0.87 -12.21 -18.35
C LEU A 5 -0.40 -13.49 -19.03
N THR A 6 0.64 -13.40 -19.85
CA THR A 6 1.35 -14.57 -20.35
C THR A 6 2.13 -15.27 -19.24
N HIS A 7 2.60 -16.48 -19.49
CA HIS A 7 3.43 -17.21 -18.53
C HIS A 7 4.72 -16.45 -18.17
N ASP A 8 5.40 -15.87 -19.17
CA ASP A 8 6.63 -15.09 -18.94
C ASP A 8 6.36 -13.82 -18.13
N GLU A 9 5.23 -13.15 -18.36
CA GLU A 9 4.83 -11.98 -17.57
C GLU A 9 4.48 -12.35 -16.12
N LYS A 10 3.91 -13.54 -15.90
CA LYS A 10 3.70 -14.07 -14.54
C LYS A 10 5.03 -14.41 -13.85
N ILE A 11 6.01 -14.94 -14.59
CA ILE A 11 7.36 -15.13 -14.05
C ILE A 11 7.98 -13.78 -13.67
N GLN A 12 7.87 -12.78 -14.55
CA GLN A 12 8.35 -11.43 -14.24
C GLN A 12 7.64 -10.86 -13.00
N PHE A 13 6.33 -11.02 -12.89
CA PHE A 13 5.56 -10.58 -11.71
C PHE A 13 6.02 -11.31 -10.44
N TYR A 14 6.30 -12.60 -10.52
CA TYR A 14 6.85 -13.37 -9.41
C TYR A 14 8.22 -12.86 -8.98
N ASP A 15 9.12 -12.58 -9.93
CA ASP A 15 10.49 -12.14 -9.63
C ASP A 15 10.53 -10.70 -9.13
N ASP A 16 9.72 -9.82 -9.71
CA ASP A 16 9.76 -8.38 -9.45
C ASP A 16 8.85 -7.93 -8.30
N GLY A 17 7.77 -8.68 -8.02
CA GLY A 17 6.72 -8.31 -7.05
C GLY A 17 5.70 -7.31 -7.59
N TYR A 18 5.88 -6.88 -8.83
CA TYR A 18 4.95 -5.99 -9.53
C TYR A 18 4.98 -6.21 -11.04
N PHE A 19 3.93 -5.77 -11.72
CA PHE A 19 3.83 -5.80 -13.18
C PHE A 19 3.05 -4.59 -13.70
N VAL A 20 3.51 -4.01 -14.81
CA VAL A 20 2.82 -2.88 -15.48
C VAL A 20 2.04 -3.41 -16.67
N VAL A 21 0.73 -3.23 -16.63
CA VAL A 21 -0.17 -3.52 -17.75
C VAL A 21 -0.36 -2.26 -18.57
N LYS A 22 0.20 -2.25 -19.76
CA LYS A 22 0.10 -1.11 -20.68
C LYS A 22 -1.30 -1.01 -21.26
N GLY A 23 -1.87 0.22 -21.24
CA GLY A 23 -3.19 0.50 -21.81
C GLY A 23 -4.33 -0.30 -21.16
N ALA A 24 -4.21 -0.62 -19.86
CA ALA A 24 -5.22 -1.40 -19.13
C ALA A 24 -6.57 -0.70 -19.03
N VAL A 25 -6.54 0.63 -19.01
CA VAL A 25 -7.70 1.50 -18.86
C VAL A 25 -7.93 2.30 -20.13
N ALA A 26 -9.13 2.24 -20.66
CA ALA A 26 -9.48 2.94 -21.90
C ALA A 26 -9.40 4.46 -21.74
N PRO A 27 -9.05 5.22 -22.80
CA PRO A 27 -8.87 6.67 -22.73
C PRO A 27 -10.09 7.43 -22.25
N ASP A 28 -11.30 6.99 -22.55
CA ASP A 28 -12.56 7.59 -22.11
C ASP A 28 -12.76 7.50 -20.60
N LEU A 29 -12.36 6.39 -19.95
CA LEU A 29 -12.37 6.25 -18.50
C LEU A 29 -11.33 7.17 -17.85
N VAL A 30 -10.15 7.27 -18.44
CA VAL A 30 -9.12 8.21 -17.98
C VAL A 30 -9.61 9.66 -18.05
N GLU A 31 -10.24 10.03 -19.16
CA GLU A 31 -10.80 11.38 -19.36
C GLU A 31 -11.94 11.67 -18.40
N ALA A 32 -12.83 10.71 -18.14
CA ALA A 32 -13.91 10.83 -17.17
C ALA A 32 -13.36 11.10 -15.76
N ALA A 33 -12.36 10.33 -15.34
CA ALA A 33 -11.71 10.51 -14.05
C ALA A 33 -11.02 11.88 -13.92
N LEU A 34 -10.27 12.30 -14.95
CA LEU A 34 -9.62 13.61 -14.98
C LEU A 34 -10.63 14.77 -14.97
N THR A 35 -11.73 14.63 -15.68
CA THR A 35 -12.82 15.63 -15.70
C THR A 35 -13.45 15.74 -14.32
N ARG A 36 -13.72 14.60 -13.68
CA ARG A 36 -14.25 14.58 -12.33
C ARG A 36 -13.30 15.22 -11.31
N MET A 37 -12.00 14.92 -11.40
CA MET A 37 -10.97 15.56 -10.56
C MET A 37 -10.92 17.09 -10.74
N LYS A 38 -11.06 17.58 -11.98
CA LYS A 38 -11.10 19.02 -12.26
C LYS A 38 -12.32 19.74 -11.68
N SER A 39 -13.46 19.05 -11.63
CA SER A 39 -14.72 19.57 -11.08
C SER A 39 -14.84 19.45 -9.57
N ALA A 40 -13.90 18.77 -8.91
CA ALA A 40 -13.92 18.55 -7.48
C ALA A 40 -13.76 19.84 -6.68
N ARG A 41 -14.53 19.95 -5.60
CA ARG A 41 -14.36 21.04 -4.63
C ARG A 41 -13.08 20.82 -3.82
N LYS A 42 -12.52 21.90 -3.30
CA LYS A 42 -11.35 21.80 -2.42
C LYS A 42 -11.70 20.95 -1.19
N GLY A 43 -10.94 19.85 -0.98
CA GLY A 43 -11.14 18.94 0.13
C GLY A 43 -12.22 17.89 -0.09
N GLU A 44 -12.81 17.83 -1.28
CA GLU A 44 -13.77 16.78 -1.61
C GLU A 44 -13.08 15.42 -1.72
N PHE A 45 -13.66 14.41 -1.08
CA PHE A 45 -13.19 13.03 -1.17
C PHE A 45 -13.80 12.35 -2.38
N LEU A 46 -12.95 12.02 -3.36
CA LEU A 46 -13.35 11.41 -4.63
C LEU A 46 -13.34 9.88 -4.62
N GLY A 47 -12.87 9.26 -3.56
CA GLY A 47 -12.69 7.81 -3.51
C GLY A 47 -13.89 6.98 -3.96
N PRO A 48 -15.12 7.25 -3.48
CA PRO A 48 -16.30 6.48 -3.86
C PRO A 48 -16.96 6.93 -5.17
N ASP A 49 -16.37 7.91 -5.86
CA ASP A 49 -16.91 8.40 -7.13
C ASP A 49 -16.81 7.31 -8.21
N GLN A 50 -17.88 7.11 -8.96
CA GLN A 50 -17.93 6.08 -10.01
C GLN A 50 -16.85 6.29 -11.06
N ALA A 51 -16.56 7.53 -11.48
CA ALA A 51 -15.50 7.79 -12.44
C ALA A 51 -14.11 7.37 -11.94
N MET A 52 -13.91 7.31 -10.61
CA MET A 52 -12.68 6.80 -10.01
C MET A 52 -12.70 5.27 -9.95
N THR A 53 -13.77 4.67 -9.44
CA THR A 53 -13.86 3.21 -9.28
C THR A 53 -13.95 2.46 -10.61
N ASP A 54 -14.51 3.07 -11.66
CA ASP A 54 -14.55 2.51 -13.00
C ASP A 54 -13.17 2.33 -13.65
N LEU A 55 -12.15 3.02 -13.19
CA LEU A 55 -10.76 2.78 -13.60
C LEU A 55 -10.30 1.33 -13.32
N VAL A 56 -10.93 0.64 -12.39
CA VAL A 56 -10.78 -0.80 -12.17
C VAL A 56 -12.01 -1.55 -12.63
N ASN A 57 -13.21 -1.17 -12.17
CA ASN A 57 -14.43 -1.94 -12.33
C ASN A 57 -14.88 -2.08 -13.79
N ALA A 58 -14.61 -1.08 -14.64
CA ALA A 58 -15.01 -1.05 -16.05
C ALA A 58 -13.83 -1.21 -17.02
N SER A 59 -12.65 -1.57 -16.54
CA SER A 59 -11.43 -1.68 -17.33
C SER A 59 -10.92 -3.12 -17.45
N SER A 60 -9.81 -3.31 -18.17
CA SER A 60 -9.11 -4.60 -18.25
C SER A 60 -8.44 -5.01 -16.94
N VAL A 61 -8.34 -4.13 -15.97
CA VAL A 61 -7.75 -4.44 -14.66
C VAL A 61 -8.55 -5.52 -13.95
N THR A 62 -9.89 -5.45 -13.95
CA THR A 62 -10.75 -6.44 -13.30
C THR A 62 -10.51 -7.88 -13.81
N PRO A 63 -10.64 -8.20 -15.12
CA PRO A 63 -10.40 -9.57 -15.59
C PRO A 63 -8.94 -10.02 -15.37
N ILE A 64 -7.96 -9.13 -15.48
CA ILE A 64 -6.56 -9.47 -15.19
C ILE A 64 -6.40 -9.82 -13.71
N MET A 65 -6.98 -9.05 -12.80
CA MET A 65 -6.91 -9.33 -11.37
C MET A 65 -7.65 -10.59 -10.98
N GLN A 66 -8.80 -10.86 -11.60
CA GLN A 66 -9.53 -12.12 -11.40
C GLN A 66 -8.72 -13.33 -11.87
N GLU A 67 -7.97 -13.19 -12.95
CA GLU A 67 -7.09 -14.24 -13.45
C GLU A 67 -5.86 -14.44 -12.56
N LEU A 68 -5.20 -13.38 -12.11
CA LEU A 68 -3.99 -13.46 -11.32
C LEU A 68 -4.26 -13.78 -9.85
N MET A 69 -5.11 -13.00 -9.23
CA MET A 69 -5.36 -13.06 -7.78
C MET A 69 -6.48 -14.06 -7.47
N GLY A 70 -7.49 -14.19 -8.32
CA GLY A 70 -8.71 -14.92 -8.04
C GLY A 70 -9.88 -14.00 -7.67
N PRO A 71 -10.92 -14.52 -7.01
CA PRO A 71 -12.13 -13.75 -6.74
C PRO A 71 -11.88 -12.65 -5.71
N PHE A 72 -12.33 -11.45 -6.02
CA PHE A 72 -12.34 -10.29 -5.15
C PHE A 72 -13.63 -9.48 -5.33
N ASP A 73 -13.95 -8.61 -4.38
CA ASP A 73 -15.08 -7.71 -4.53
C ASP A 73 -14.65 -6.46 -5.31
N PRO A 74 -15.49 -5.97 -6.23
CA PRO A 74 -15.21 -4.73 -6.95
C PRO A 74 -14.95 -3.59 -5.95
N PRO A 75 -13.87 -2.81 -6.13
CA PRO A 75 -13.59 -1.71 -5.22
C PRO A 75 -14.71 -0.66 -5.26
N VAL A 76 -15.18 -0.28 -4.08
CA VAL A 76 -16.20 0.76 -3.88
C VAL A 76 -15.58 2.11 -3.55
N THR A 77 -14.29 2.15 -3.36
CA THR A 77 -13.51 3.36 -3.07
C THR A 77 -12.06 3.22 -3.51
N CYS A 78 -11.38 4.36 -3.61
CA CYS A 78 -9.97 4.43 -3.94
C CYS A 78 -9.29 5.62 -3.26
N GLN A 79 -7.97 5.64 -3.32
CA GLN A 79 -7.18 6.79 -2.90
C GLN A 79 -6.73 7.59 -4.13
N THR A 80 -6.93 8.91 -4.10
CA THR A 80 -6.38 9.81 -5.11
C THR A 80 -4.96 10.23 -4.71
N GLY A 81 -3.98 9.78 -5.45
CA GLY A 81 -2.57 10.13 -5.25
C GLY A 81 -2.14 11.27 -6.15
N ILE A 82 -2.21 12.50 -5.66
CA ILE A 82 -1.75 13.70 -6.39
C ILE A 82 -0.43 14.17 -5.80
N LEU A 83 0.60 14.26 -6.62
CA LEU A 83 1.88 14.80 -6.24
C LEU A 83 2.19 16.04 -7.07
N LYS A 84 2.25 17.19 -6.42
CA LYS A 84 2.58 18.47 -7.07
C LYS A 84 3.98 18.42 -7.67
N LYS A 85 4.21 19.29 -8.64
CA LYS A 85 5.56 19.55 -9.15
C LYS A 85 6.45 19.99 -7.99
N THR A 86 7.66 19.45 -7.96
CA THR A 86 8.71 19.81 -7.01
C THR A 86 9.71 20.71 -7.73
N GLU A 87 9.92 21.92 -7.25
CA GLU A 87 10.94 22.79 -7.85
C GLU A 87 12.36 22.29 -7.49
N PRO A 88 13.33 22.43 -8.39
CA PRO A 88 14.70 22.05 -8.12
C PRO A 88 15.23 22.69 -6.82
N GLY A 89 15.75 21.87 -5.91
CA GLY A 89 16.23 22.31 -4.60
C GLY A 89 15.11 22.59 -3.57
N GLU A 90 13.85 22.43 -3.94
CA GLU A 90 12.75 22.49 -2.99
C GLU A 90 12.76 21.26 -2.09
N HIS A 91 12.41 21.49 -0.84
CA HIS A 91 12.25 20.41 0.12
C HIS A 91 11.10 19.48 -0.27
N PHE A 92 11.42 18.22 -0.46
CA PHE A 92 10.44 17.15 -0.72
C PHE A 92 10.13 16.41 0.57
N ASN A 93 9.04 16.81 1.21
CA ASN A 93 8.57 16.13 2.41
C ASN A 93 7.69 14.96 2.04
N ASN A 94 8.30 13.82 1.81
CA ASN A 94 7.59 12.55 1.70
C ASN A 94 7.84 11.71 2.94
N LEU A 95 6.78 11.11 3.48
CA LEU A 95 6.87 10.07 4.48
C LEU A 95 7.58 10.45 5.79
N GLY A 96 7.41 11.69 6.25
CA GLY A 96 7.80 12.12 7.58
C GLY A 96 9.19 12.69 7.73
N TYR A 97 10.06 12.58 6.76
CA TYR A 97 11.27 13.38 6.73
C TYR A 97 10.92 14.79 6.29
N ARG A 98 11.32 15.76 7.10
CA ARG A 98 11.09 17.19 6.84
C ARG A 98 12.38 17.93 6.52
N ASP A 99 13.45 17.19 6.29
CA ASP A 99 14.75 17.77 6.00
C ASP A 99 14.92 18.03 4.51
N LYS A 100 15.57 19.15 4.19
CA LYS A 100 15.96 19.49 2.81
C LYS A 100 16.97 18.52 2.21
N ASP A 101 17.69 17.79 3.06
CA ASP A 101 18.72 16.84 2.66
C ASP A 101 18.15 15.41 2.42
N MET A 102 16.85 15.32 2.18
CA MET A 102 16.20 14.08 1.79
C MET A 102 16.82 13.49 0.52
N PRO A 103 16.97 12.17 0.45
CA PRO A 103 17.35 11.51 -0.78
C PRO A 103 16.45 11.91 -1.95
N TYR A 104 17.05 12.09 -3.13
CA TYR A 104 16.35 12.54 -4.34
C TYR A 104 15.09 11.72 -4.66
N TYR A 105 15.17 10.41 -4.50
CA TYR A 105 14.09 9.48 -4.82
C TYR A 105 13.04 9.35 -3.71
N GLY A 106 13.13 10.12 -2.64
CA GLY A 106 12.27 9.90 -1.49
C GLY A 106 12.44 8.49 -0.93
N ALA A 107 13.65 7.97 -0.96
CA ALA A 107 14.01 6.54 -0.97
C ALA A 107 13.62 5.72 0.25
N GLN A 108 12.79 6.25 1.11
CA GLN A 108 12.27 5.53 2.27
C GLN A 108 11.11 4.66 1.85
N VAL A 109 11.44 3.59 1.14
CA VAL A 109 10.43 2.60 0.78
C VAL A 109 9.81 2.00 2.03
N HIS A 110 8.51 1.84 1.99
CA HIS A 110 7.69 1.34 3.08
C HIS A 110 6.70 0.30 2.55
N MET A 111 6.08 -0.39 3.46
CA MET A 111 4.89 -1.18 3.18
C MET A 111 3.67 -0.41 3.69
N ASP A 112 2.56 -0.54 3.01
CA ASP A 112 1.27 -0.07 3.50
C ASP A 112 0.89 -0.88 4.74
N GLY A 113 1.60 -0.65 5.82
CA GLY A 113 1.27 -1.25 7.11
C GLY A 113 0.07 -0.57 7.73
N SER A 114 -0.60 -1.23 8.64
CA SER A 114 -1.50 -0.61 9.58
C SER A 114 -2.85 -0.10 9.08
N ILE A 115 -3.29 -0.55 7.96
CA ILE A 115 -4.62 -0.17 7.51
C ILE A 115 -5.68 -0.97 8.25
N THR A 116 -5.29 -2.09 8.80
CA THR A 116 -6.20 -2.96 9.54
C THR A 116 -5.81 -3.02 11.00
N ILE A 117 -6.74 -2.69 11.84
CA ILE A 117 -6.64 -2.85 13.29
C ILE A 117 -7.48 -4.05 13.66
N ALA A 118 -6.84 -5.06 14.22
CA ALA A 118 -7.57 -6.14 14.87
C ALA A 118 -8.00 -5.67 16.25
N ALA A 119 -9.30 -5.51 16.44
CA ALA A 119 -9.85 -5.20 17.76
C ALA A 119 -10.11 -6.49 18.53
N PRO A 120 -9.82 -6.56 19.83
CA PRO A 120 -10.20 -7.70 20.67
C PRO A 120 -11.69 -8.00 20.59
N GLN A 121 -12.09 -9.25 20.80
CA GLN A 121 -13.48 -9.68 20.67
C GLN A 121 -14.44 -8.91 21.57
N GLU A 122 -13.99 -8.51 22.76
CA GLU A 122 -14.76 -7.72 23.72
C GLU A 122 -15.17 -6.34 23.16
N VAL A 123 -14.34 -5.81 22.29
CA VAL A 123 -14.57 -4.49 21.67
C VAL A 123 -15.65 -4.56 20.60
N GLN A 124 -15.86 -5.72 20.00
CA GLN A 124 -16.83 -5.91 18.93
C GLN A 124 -18.27 -6.06 19.45
N GLN A 125 -18.45 -6.14 20.76
CA GLN A 125 -19.77 -6.20 21.37
C GLN A 125 -20.48 -4.84 21.42
N GLY A 126 -19.77 -3.74 21.13
CA GLY A 126 -20.36 -2.41 20.98
C GLY A 126 -21.03 -2.20 19.62
N THR A 127 -21.80 -1.13 19.50
CA THR A 127 -22.23 -0.67 18.20
C THR A 127 -21.02 -0.21 17.36
N GLU A 128 -21.15 -0.22 16.03
CA GLU A 128 -20.11 0.28 15.15
C GLU A 128 -19.66 1.71 15.51
N GLN A 129 -20.60 2.56 15.96
CA GLN A 129 -20.29 3.92 16.34
C GLN A 129 -19.48 3.97 17.65
N GLU A 130 -19.80 3.16 18.65
CA GLU A 130 -19.03 3.09 19.90
C GLU A 130 -17.61 2.58 19.65
N ILE A 131 -17.46 1.57 18.79
CA ILE A 131 -16.15 1.07 18.37
C ILE A 131 -15.36 2.17 17.66
N TYR A 132 -16.01 2.87 16.73
CA TYR A 132 -15.39 3.98 16.03
C TYR A 132 -14.96 5.09 17.00
N ASP A 133 -15.83 5.53 17.86
CA ASP A 133 -15.58 6.63 18.80
C ASP A 133 -14.44 6.28 19.77
N ARG A 134 -14.37 5.02 20.20
CA ARG A 134 -13.34 4.57 21.12
C ARG A 134 -11.94 4.48 20.45
N TYR A 135 -11.87 3.95 19.24
CA TYR A 135 -10.60 3.58 18.63
C TYR A 135 -10.16 4.46 17.45
N PHE A 136 -11.08 5.19 16.84
CA PHE A 136 -10.79 5.99 15.65
C PHE A 136 -11.06 7.48 15.83
N ALA A 137 -12.15 7.86 16.46
CA ALA A 137 -12.53 9.26 16.60
C ALA A 137 -11.77 9.97 17.73
N SER A 138 -11.34 9.22 18.75
CA SER A 138 -10.61 9.77 19.89
C SER A 138 -9.16 10.15 19.59
N GLY A 139 -8.64 9.72 18.44
CA GLY A 139 -7.33 10.14 17.99
C GLY A 139 -7.29 11.61 17.57
N PRO A 140 -6.16 12.30 17.75
CA PRO A 140 -6.05 13.70 17.35
C PRO A 140 -6.30 13.83 15.85
N LYS A 141 -7.39 14.54 15.51
CA LYS A 141 -7.83 14.89 14.15
C LYS A 141 -7.92 13.73 13.14
N GLY A 142 -9.09 13.21 12.98
CA GLY A 142 -9.42 12.33 11.87
C GLY A 142 -9.26 10.85 12.15
N GLY A 143 -9.30 10.44 13.39
CA GLY A 143 -9.27 9.04 13.77
C GLY A 143 -7.89 8.39 13.60
N LEU A 144 -7.77 7.14 14.01
CA LEU A 144 -6.55 6.35 13.84
C LEU A 144 -5.34 6.83 14.66
N GLY A 145 -5.52 7.55 15.76
CA GLY A 145 -4.43 8.00 16.63
C GLY A 145 -3.42 8.94 15.96
N ARG A 146 -3.80 9.63 14.89
CA ARG A 146 -2.92 10.52 14.13
C ARG A 146 -2.77 11.87 14.79
N SER A 147 -1.56 12.29 15.07
CA SER A 147 -1.28 13.69 15.34
C SER A 147 -1.11 14.48 14.02
N PRO A 148 -1.37 15.80 14.01
CA PRO A 148 -1.13 16.65 12.83
C PRO A 148 0.34 16.67 12.38
N GLU A 149 1.26 16.43 13.31
CA GLU A 149 2.69 16.37 13.04
C GLU A 149 3.11 15.05 12.38
N VAL A 150 2.24 14.07 12.41
CA VAL A 150 2.46 12.70 11.97
C VAL A 150 1.61 12.36 10.75
N MET A 151 0.97 13.33 10.13
CA MET A 151 0.08 13.10 8.98
C MET A 151 0.86 12.78 7.70
N GLY A 152 0.99 11.50 7.43
CA GLY A 152 1.29 10.94 6.13
C GLY A 152 0.23 9.90 5.78
N ASN A 153 0.12 9.52 4.51
CA ASN A 153 -0.92 8.63 4.03
C ASN A 153 -0.79 7.17 4.53
N ASN A 154 0.37 6.78 5.04
CA ASN A 154 0.69 5.39 5.38
C ASN A 154 1.15 5.28 6.83
N MET A 155 0.35 5.81 7.74
CA MET A 155 0.73 5.85 9.13
C MET A 155 0.29 4.59 9.86
N VAL A 156 1.19 4.06 10.66
CA VAL A 156 0.86 3.05 11.65
C VAL A 156 0.16 3.77 12.81
N PRO A 157 -1.11 3.52 13.09
CA PRO A 157 -1.75 4.07 14.27
C PRO A 157 -1.01 3.52 15.49
N MET A 158 -0.52 4.42 16.30
CA MET A 158 0.08 4.05 17.57
C MET A 158 -1.01 4.19 18.62
N PHE A 159 -1.55 3.08 19.06
CA PHE A 159 -2.49 3.07 20.16
C PHE A 159 -1.71 3.01 21.48
N GLU A 160 -2.12 3.83 22.42
CA GLU A 160 -1.63 3.72 23.80
C GLU A 160 -2.21 2.50 24.50
N ASP A 161 -3.33 1.98 23.99
CA ASP A 161 -3.98 0.80 24.52
C ASP A 161 -3.18 -0.45 24.14
N PRO A 162 -2.60 -1.20 25.09
CA PRO A 162 -1.81 -2.38 24.82
C PRO A 162 -2.62 -3.56 24.27
N GLU A 163 -3.96 -3.52 24.38
CA GLU A 163 -4.85 -4.53 23.79
C GLU A 163 -5.09 -4.28 22.30
N MET A 164 -4.76 -3.10 21.81
CA MET A 164 -4.84 -2.76 20.40
C MET A 164 -3.53 -3.10 19.71
N THR A 165 -3.58 -4.01 18.79
CA THR A 165 -2.42 -4.42 17.99
C THR A 165 -2.52 -3.90 16.57
N LEU A 166 -1.37 -3.63 15.97
CA LEU A 166 -1.29 -3.21 14.59
C LEU A 166 -1.55 -4.41 13.68
N GLY A 167 -2.63 -4.33 12.89
CA GLY A 167 -2.86 -5.28 11.82
C GLY A 167 -1.97 -4.98 10.63
N LEU A 168 -1.36 -6.01 10.07
CA LEU A 168 -0.68 -5.95 8.79
C LEU A 168 -1.48 -6.72 7.76
N GLY A 169 -1.37 -6.30 6.50
CA GLY A 169 -1.89 -7.09 5.42
C GLY A 169 -3.40 -7.03 5.25
N SER A 170 -3.99 -5.85 5.33
CA SER A 170 -5.42 -5.68 5.11
C SER A 170 -5.89 -5.98 3.68
N PHE A 171 -4.97 -6.06 2.74
CA PHE A 171 -5.28 -6.31 1.32
C PHE A 171 -4.25 -7.26 0.68
N THR A 172 -4.61 -7.82 -0.46
CA THR A 172 -3.79 -8.78 -1.21
C THR A 172 -2.96 -8.09 -2.26
N ALA A 173 -3.59 -7.22 -3.04
CA ALA A 173 -3.00 -6.54 -4.17
C ALA A 173 -3.11 -5.01 -4.05
N PHE A 174 -2.04 -4.36 -4.43
CA PHE A 174 -1.95 -2.93 -4.61
C PHE A 174 -2.01 -2.63 -6.11
N VAL A 175 -3.01 -1.88 -6.54
CA VAL A 175 -3.18 -1.50 -7.94
C VAL A 175 -3.19 0.02 -8.03
N PHE A 176 -2.35 0.59 -8.89
CA PHE A 176 -2.43 2.01 -9.17
C PHE A 176 -2.52 2.28 -10.67
N VAL A 177 -3.50 3.11 -11.02
CA VAL A 177 -3.80 3.54 -12.38
C VAL A 177 -3.21 4.91 -12.63
N CYS A 178 -2.46 5.02 -13.71
CA CYS A 178 -1.79 6.24 -14.12
C CYS A 178 -2.75 7.18 -14.88
N LEU A 179 -2.87 8.43 -14.45
CA LEU A 179 -3.68 9.45 -15.11
C LEU A 179 -2.85 10.64 -15.66
N SER A 180 -1.53 10.65 -15.46
CA SER A 180 -0.63 11.68 -15.95
C SER A 180 0.61 11.07 -16.58
N ASP A 181 1.28 11.80 -17.46
CA ASP A 181 2.50 11.28 -18.10
C ASP A 181 3.63 11.08 -17.08
N GLN A 182 4.00 9.83 -16.90
CA GLN A 182 5.08 9.34 -16.04
C GLN A 182 6.05 8.46 -16.85
N SER A 183 6.16 8.68 -18.16
CA SER A 183 6.93 7.85 -19.10
C SER A 183 8.44 7.97 -19.00
N ILE A 184 8.94 9.01 -18.32
CA ILE A 184 10.35 9.22 -18.02
C ILE A 184 10.56 9.48 -16.54
N GLU A 185 11.72 9.08 -15.99
CA GLU A 185 12.06 9.32 -14.59
C GLU A 185 11.99 10.80 -14.19
N GLY A 186 11.75 11.06 -12.90
CA GLY A 186 11.67 12.42 -12.36
C GLY A 186 10.30 13.10 -12.48
N ARG A 187 9.27 12.38 -12.91
CA ARG A 187 7.89 12.90 -13.02
C ARG A 187 6.99 12.47 -11.85
N GLY A 188 7.59 12.18 -10.69
CA GLY A 188 6.85 11.84 -9.47
C GLY A 188 6.30 10.42 -9.46
N GLN A 189 6.92 9.51 -10.18
CA GLN A 189 6.51 8.11 -10.25
C GLN A 189 6.33 7.51 -8.87
N THR A 190 5.42 6.55 -8.75
CA THR A 190 5.52 5.54 -7.71
C THR A 190 6.77 4.71 -8.00
N CYS A 191 7.58 4.46 -6.99
CA CYS A 191 8.73 3.57 -7.08
C CYS A 191 8.51 2.33 -6.24
N LEU A 192 9.07 1.22 -6.69
CA LEU A 192 8.94 -0.09 -6.06
C LEU A 192 10.33 -0.71 -5.87
N LEU A 193 10.53 -1.37 -4.75
CA LEU A 193 11.78 -2.11 -4.51
C LEU A 193 11.65 -3.52 -5.09
N LYS A 194 12.19 -3.67 -6.29
CA LYS A 194 12.11 -4.88 -7.10
C LYS A 194 12.65 -6.10 -6.37
N GLY A 195 11.87 -7.18 -6.31
CA GLY A 195 12.25 -8.44 -5.67
C GLY A 195 12.21 -8.45 -4.14
N ALA A 196 11.98 -7.30 -3.50
CA ALA A 196 12.01 -7.20 -2.04
C ALA A 196 10.85 -7.92 -1.36
N HIS A 197 9.76 -8.16 -2.05
CA HIS A 197 8.61 -8.91 -1.54
C HIS A 197 9.00 -10.32 -1.04
N HIS A 198 9.96 -10.98 -1.68
CA HIS A 198 10.48 -12.26 -1.20
C HIS A 198 11.25 -12.14 0.12
N ALA A 199 12.05 -11.08 0.26
CA ALA A 199 12.80 -10.84 1.49
C ALA A 199 11.85 -10.45 2.65
N VAL A 200 10.82 -9.69 2.34
CA VAL A 200 9.75 -9.33 3.29
C VAL A 200 9.00 -10.58 3.77
N GLU A 201 8.61 -11.48 2.86
CA GLU A 201 7.95 -12.73 3.24
C GLU A 201 8.83 -13.58 4.17
N ARG A 202 10.11 -13.76 3.81
CA ARG A 202 11.07 -14.50 4.66
C ARG A 202 11.25 -13.85 6.03
N PHE A 203 11.25 -12.52 6.09
CA PHE A 203 11.35 -11.79 7.34
C PHE A 203 10.13 -12.04 8.24
N PHE A 204 8.92 -12.02 7.68
CA PHE A 204 7.71 -12.39 8.44
C PHE A 204 7.73 -13.83 8.90
N GLN A 205 8.20 -14.76 8.06
CA GLN A 205 8.37 -16.17 8.47
C GLN A 205 9.32 -16.28 9.66
N LYS A 206 10.44 -15.56 9.63
CA LYS A 206 11.39 -15.50 10.75
C LYS A 206 10.75 -14.94 12.03
N GLN A 207 9.99 -13.85 11.94
CA GLN A 207 9.27 -13.29 13.09
C GLN A 207 8.27 -14.29 13.65
N ARG A 208 7.49 -14.96 12.81
CA ARG A 208 6.57 -16.03 13.22
C ARG A 208 7.30 -17.13 13.99
N ASP A 209 8.43 -17.60 13.48
CA ASP A 209 9.16 -18.72 14.04
C ASP A 209 9.85 -18.36 15.38
N ILE A 210 10.14 -17.07 15.63
CA ILE A 210 10.72 -16.62 16.90
C ILE A 210 9.64 -16.55 18.00
N ASN A 211 8.56 -15.82 17.79
CA ASN A 211 7.54 -15.61 18.83
C ASN A 211 6.13 -15.34 18.29
N ASN A 212 5.90 -15.59 17.00
CA ASN A 212 4.61 -15.37 16.32
C ASN A 212 4.10 -13.92 16.38
N CYS A 213 4.97 -12.93 16.58
CA CYS A 213 4.64 -11.53 16.56
C CYS A 213 5.19 -10.90 15.28
N LEU A 214 4.32 -10.56 14.33
CA LEU A 214 4.70 -10.01 13.04
C LEU A 214 4.64 -8.48 13.01
N GLY A 215 5.44 -7.90 12.14
CA GLY A 215 5.43 -6.47 11.87
C GLY A 215 6.27 -5.65 12.84
N PRO A 216 5.95 -4.35 13.00
CA PRO A 216 6.75 -3.42 13.80
C PRO A 216 6.83 -3.75 15.30
N GLU A 217 6.00 -4.66 15.78
CA GLU A 217 6.03 -5.13 17.17
C GLU A 217 6.80 -6.43 17.32
N GLY A 218 7.13 -7.05 16.20
CA GLY A 218 7.87 -8.32 16.16
C GLY A 218 9.38 -8.15 16.24
N PRO A 219 10.09 -9.27 16.45
CA PRO A 219 11.55 -9.27 16.52
C PRO A 219 12.21 -8.67 15.28
N GLY A 220 13.25 -7.87 15.49
CA GLY A 220 14.03 -7.28 14.41
C GLY A 220 13.38 -6.11 13.68
N TRP A 221 12.21 -5.69 14.12
CA TRP A 221 11.51 -4.52 13.59
C TRP A 221 10.96 -3.69 14.74
N PRO A 222 11.76 -2.81 15.32
CA PRO A 222 11.37 -2.06 16.50
C PRO A 222 10.15 -1.19 16.21
N ARG A 223 9.26 -1.15 17.17
CA ARG A 223 8.13 -0.24 17.17
C ARG A 223 8.60 1.19 16.91
N LEU A 224 7.80 1.95 16.19
CA LEU A 224 8.12 3.33 15.87
C LEU A 224 8.29 4.18 17.13
N ASP A 225 9.40 4.90 17.14
CA ASP A 225 9.67 5.87 18.18
C ASP A 225 9.20 7.25 17.71
N TYR A 226 8.23 7.83 18.40
CA TYR A 226 7.76 9.20 18.13
C TYR A 226 8.85 10.26 18.30
N ALA A 227 9.88 10.00 19.07
CA ALA A 227 11.03 10.87 19.20
C ALA A 227 12.00 10.79 18.02
N ALA A 228 11.88 9.73 17.21
CA ALA A 228 12.72 9.57 16.03
C ALA A 228 12.46 10.65 14.98
N PRO A 229 13.44 11.03 14.18
CA PRO A 229 13.27 12.03 13.12
C PRO A 229 12.15 11.69 12.12
N ASN A 230 11.85 10.43 11.97
CA ASN A 230 10.82 9.93 11.05
C ASN A 230 9.39 9.90 11.63
N ARG A 231 9.15 10.36 12.78
CA ARG A 231 7.87 10.57 13.55
C ARG A 231 6.52 10.23 12.90
N CYS A 232 6.53 9.70 11.69
CA CYS A 232 5.34 9.55 10.86
C CYS A 232 4.61 8.23 11.08
N GLY A 233 5.08 7.40 11.95
CA GLY A 233 4.48 6.10 12.17
C GLY A 233 4.49 5.19 10.94
N LEU A 234 5.31 5.48 9.94
CA LEU A 234 5.41 4.66 8.75
C LEU A 234 6.12 3.34 9.04
N VAL A 235 5.63 2.31 8.41
CA VAL A 235 6.24 0.99 8.45
C VAL A 235 7.38 0.95 7.44
N TYR A 236 8.52 1.52 7.82
CA TYR A 236 9.72 1.38 7.01
C TYR A 236 10.18 -0.06 6.98
N LEU A 237 10.90 -0.40 5.93
CA LEU A 237 11.53 -1.71 5.85
C LEU A 237 12.41 -1.99 7.07
N PRO A 238 12.28 -3.19 7.66
CA PRO A 238 13.22 -3.64 8.67
C PRO A 238 14.64 -3.59 8.12
N GLU A 239 15.59 -3.26 8.97
CA GLU A 239 16.99 -3.11 8.57
C GLU A 239 17.54 -4.37 7.90
N GLU A 240 17.17 -5.53 8.39
CA GLU A 240 17.56 -6.83 7.84
C GLU A 240 17.09 -7.01 6.38
N VAL A 241 15.89 -6.54 6.05
CA VAL A 241 15.38 -6.56 4.67
C VAL A 241 16.06 -5.48 3.84
N ARG A 242 16.07 -4.25 4.34
CA ARG A 242 16.65 -3.11 3.64
C ARG A 242 18.09 -3.33 3.22
N ASN A 243 18.91 -3.88 4.11
CA ASN A 243 20.34 -4.06 3.88
C ASN A 243 20.65 -5.07 2.77
N GLN A 244 19.72 -5.95 2.39
CA GLN A 244 19.88 -6.87 1.27
C GLN A 244 19.87 -6.17 -0.11
N PHE A 245 19.37 -4.92 -0.15
CA PHE A 245 19.20 -4.13 -1.38
C PHE A 245 20.09 -2.88 -1.42
N ILE A 246 21.03 -2.76 -0.48
CA ILE A 246 22.01 -1.66 -0.46
C ILE A 246 23.11 -1.95 -1.47
N ASP A 247 23.33 -0.99 -2.35
CA ASP A 247 24.37 -1.00 -3.37
C ASP A 247 25.02 0.38 -3.52
N GLU A 248 25.81 0.57 -4.58
CA GLU A 248 26.50 1.84 -4.88
C GLU A 248 25.53 2.98 -5.25
N THR A 249 24.31 2.65 -5.66
CA THR A 249 23.28 3.66 -5.99
C THR A 249 22.46 4.10 -4.78
N SER A 250 22.70 3.46 -3.63
CA SER A 250 21.97 3.72 -2.40
C SER A 250 22.25 5.11 -1.83
N GLU A 251 21.22 5.75 -1.34
CA GLU A 251 21.28 7.10 -0.78
C GLU A 251 21.21 7.06 0.75
N ALA A 252 21.85 8.04 1.40
CA ALA A 252 21.83 8.17 2.85
C ALA A 252 20.82 9.23 3.28
N THR A 253 20.08 8.94 4.34
CA THR A 253 19.29 9.94 5.07
C THR A 253 20.20 10.73 6.03
N PRO A 254 19.76 11.92 6.52
CA PRO A 254 20.55 12.76 7.42
C PRO A 254 21.06 12.06 8.69
N ASP A 255 20.35 11.02 9.16
CA ASP A 255 20.76 10.19 10.28
C ASP A 255 21.80 9.10 9.90
N GLY A 256 22.28 9.10 8.67
CA GLY A 256 23.31 8.19 8.16
C GLY A 256 22.80 6.81 7.73
N ARG A 257 21.51 6.54 7.83
CA ARG A 257 20.95 5.28 7.30
C ARG A 257 20.95 5.28 5.79
N LYS A 258 21.46 4.19 5.21
CA LYS A 258 21.40 3.98 3.77
C LYS A 258 20.06 3.38 3.37
N TRP A 259 19.57 3.83 2.23
CA TRP A 259 18.32 3.36 1.62
C TRP A 259 18.58 2.90 0.19
N PRO A 260 18.04 1.75 -0.20
CA PRO A 260 18.17 1.27 -1.56
C PRO A 260 17.48 2.23 -2.53
N ARG A 261 18.04 2.37 -3.72
CA ARG A 261 17.39 3.12 -4.80
C ARG A 261 16.26 2.28 -5.40
N PRO A 262 15.00 2.65 -5.24
CA PRO A 262 13.90 1.89 -5.82
C PRO A 262 13.77 2.15 -7.33
N THR A 263 13.15 1.22 -8.03
CA THR A 263 12.81 1.36 -9.45
C THR A 263 11.61 2.28 -9.61
N GLN A 264 11.75 3.36 -10.38
CA GLN A 264 10.64 4.21 -10.77
C GLN A 264 9.76 3.50 -11.81
N VAL A 265 8.45 3.44 -11.55
CA VAL A 265 7.51 2.77 -12.45
C VAL A 265 7.11 3.70 -13.58
N LEU A 266 7.64 3.46 -14.77
CA LEU A 266 7.35 4.27 -15.93
C LEU A 266 6.01 3.90 -16.55
N MET A 267 5.09 4.87 -16.61
CA MET A 267 3.72 4.68 -17.09
C MET A 267 3.23 5.87 -17.90
N GLU A 268 2.29 5.56 -18.80
CA GLU A 268 1.49 6.53 -19.54
C GLU A 268 0.06 6.54 -19.01
N PRO A 269 -0.74 7.60 -19.28
CA PRO A 269 -2.15 7.60 -18.89
C PRO A 269 -2.91 6.39 -19.45
N GLY A 270 -3.60 5.68 -18.55
CA GLY A 270 -4.29 4.43 -18.86
C GLY A 270 -3.50 3.16 -18.55
N ASP A 271 -2.22 3.25 -18.22
CA ASP A 271 -1.46 2.13 -17.70
C ASP A 271 -1.87 1.82 -16.25
N ALA A 272 -1.81 0.56 -15.87
CA ALA A 272 -2.00 0.13 -14.49
C ALA A 272 -0.80 -0.69 -14.00
N CYS A 273 -0.32 -0.40 -12.81
CA CYS A 273 0.65 -1.24 -12.13
C CYS A 273 -0.04 -2.08 -11.06
N ILE A 274 0.22 -3.38 -11.09
CA ILE A 274 -0.23 -4.36 -10.12
C ILE A 274 0.97 -4.76 -9.28
N ALA A 275 0.86 -4.70 -7.95
CA ALA A 275 1.91 -5.10 -7.03
C ALA A 275 1.36 -5.97 -5.89
N THR A 276 2.19 -6.84 -5.34
CA THR A 276 1.81 -7.58 -4.13
C THR A 276 1.84 -6.64 -2.91
N TYR A 277 1.08 -6.97 -1.88
CA TYR A 277 1.14 -6.24 -0.60
C TYR A 277 2.57 -6.13 -0.06
N HIS A 278 3.35 -7.20 -0.22
CA HIS A 278 4.73 -7.30 0.30
C HIS A 278 5.74 -6.45 -0.46
N THR A 279 5.36 -5.83 -1.57
CA THR A 279 6.28 -5.02 -2.37
C THR A 279 6.45 -3.64 -1.76
N PRO A 280 7.62 -3.32 -1.21
CA PRO A 280 7.88 -2.00 -0.65
C PRO A 280 7.88 -0.94 -1.73
N HIS A 281 7.30 0.21 -1.39
CA HIS A 281 7.11 1.29 -2.34
C HIS A 281 7.25 2.67 -1.70
N SER A 282 7.35 3.69 -2.54
CA SER A 282 7.31 5.10 -2.16
C SER A 282 6.91 5.97 -3.34
N GLY A 283 6.76 7.27 -3.11
CA GLY A 283 6.69 8.28 -4.17
C GLY A 283 8.06 8.86 -4.45
N THR A 284 8.27 9.35 -5.66
CA THR A 284 9.48 10.08 -6.04
C THR A 284 9.20 11.56 -6.29
N ARG A 285 10.25 12.35 -6.40
CA ARG A 285 10.17 13.77 -6.70
C ARG A 285 9.60 14.00 -8.10
N ASN A 286 8.76 15.03 -8.25
CA ASN A 286 8.19 15.43 -9.53
C ASN A 286 8.89 16.70 -10.04
N GLU A 287 10.16 16.61 -10.38
CA GLU A 287 10.96 17.75 -10.84
C GLU A 287 10.87 17.98 -12.35
N LEU A 288 10.76 16.91 -13.13
CA LEU A 288 10.71 16.96 -14.58
C LEU A 288 9.29 16.94 -15.15
N GLY A 289 8.28 16.77 -14.31
CA GLY A 289 6.90 16.82 -14.76
C GLY A 289 6.45 18.22 -15.16
N THR A 290 5.61 18.29 -16.18
CA THR A 290 4.97 19.54 -16.62
C THR A 290 3.71 19.87 -15.80
N GLU A 291 3.18 18.87 -15.09
CA GLU A 291 2.00 18.97 -14.26
C GLU A 291 2.14 18.12 -12.98
N SER A 292 1.15 18.19 -12.10
CA SER A 292 1.08 17.29 -10.94
C SER A 292 0.91 15.86 -11.39
N ARG A 293 1.67 14.91 -10.79
CA ARG A 293 1.47 13.49 -10.98
C ARG A 293 0.11 13.09 -10.39
N LYS A 294 -0.62 12.27 -11.12
CA LYS A 294 -1.95 11.77 -10.72
C LYS A 294 -1.99 10.25 -10.88
N ASN A 295 -2.15 9.55 -9.77
CA ASN A 295 -2.41 8.12 -9.71
C ASN A 295 -3.67 7.87 -8.88
N ILE A 296 -4.47 6.91 -9.30
CA ILE A 296 -5.58 6.41 -8.49
C ILE A 296 -5.18 5.04 -7.96
N ILE A 297 -5.28 4.90 -6.65
CA ILE A 297 -4.72 3.77 -5.91
C ILE A 297 -5.85 2.93 -5.35
N PHE A 298 -5.80 1.63 -5.63
CA PHE A 298 -6.76 0.65 -5.16
C PHE A 298 -6.06 -0.41 -4.33
N ARG A 299 -6.71 -0.85 -3.27
CA ARG A 299 -6.32 -1.99 -2.44
C ARG A 299 -7.35 -3.08 -2.61
N LEU A 300 -6.96 -4.14 -3.30
CA LEU A 300 -7.84 -5.26 -3.61
C LEU A 300 -7.58 -6.41 -2.65
N ARG A 301 -8.66 -7.09 -2.26
CA ARG A 301 -8.61 -8.18 -1.30
C ARG A 301 -9.20 -9.44 -1.90
N HIS A 302 -8.44 -10.53 -1.83
CA HIS A 302 -8.94 -11.84 -2.22
C HIS A 302 -10.06 -12.30 -1.27
N LYS A 303 -11.10 -12.96 -1.78
CA LYS A 303 -12.23 -13.44 -0.96
C LYS A 303 -11.86 -14.51 0.09
N LYS A 304 -10.70 -15.10 0.00
CA LYS A 304 -10.16 -15.96 1.07
C LYS A 304 -9.86 -15.17 2.35
N ARG A 305 -9.58 -13.88 2.24
CA ARG A 305 -9.48 -13.04 3.42
C ARG A 305 -10.86 -12.78 3.97
N GLN A 306 -10.91 -12.74 5.29
CA GLN A 306 -12.14 -12.38 5.94
C GLN A 306 -12.56 -10.96 5.53
N PRO A 307 -13.86 -10.75 5.23
CA PRO A 307 -14.34 -9.40 5.00
C PRO A 307 -14.07 -8.57 6.25
N ASN A 308 -13.59 -7.36 6.04
CA ASN A 308 -13.55 -6.39 7.12
C ASN A 308 -14.97 -6.02 7.50
N ILE A 309 -15.20 -5.78 8.76
CA ILE A 309 -16.39 -5.03 9.14
C ILE A 309 -16.21 -3.62 8.55
N GLN A 310 -17.05 -3.30 7.59
CA GLN A 310 -17.20 -1.92 7.16
C GLN A 310 -18.10 -1.26 8.19
N VAL A 311 -17.55 -0.32 8.93
CA VAL A 311 -18.34 0.51 9.83
C VAL A 311 -19.31 1.33 8.98
N ASN A 312 -20.58 1.37 9.33
CA ASN A 312 -21.57 2.18 8.62
C ASN A 312 -21.08 3.63 8.44
N GLY A 313 -21.28 4.17 7.24
CA GLY A 313 -20.79 5.50 6.90
C GLY A 313 -19.29 5.56 6.60
N VAL A 314 -18.64 4.43 6.35
CA VAL A 314 -17.23 4.39 5.90
C VAL A 314 -17.04 5.25 4.66
N SER A 315 -17.99 5.23 3.72
CA SER A 315 -17.96 6.06 2.52
C SER A 315 -18.07 7.57 2.81
N ASP A 316 -18.67 7.94 3.92
CA ASP A 316 -18.91 9.33 4.29
C ASP A 316 -17.75 9.93 5.08
N HIS A 317 -16.84 9.10 5.59
CA HIS A 317 -15.68 9.55 6.35
C HIS A 317 -14.38 9.27 5.57
N PRO A 318 -13.65 10.31 5.16
CA PRO A 318 -12.46 10.17 4.29
C PRO A 318 -11.43 9.18 4.82
N ASP A 319 -11.21 9.17 6.12
CA ASP A 319 -10.20 8.31 6.75
C ASP A 319 -10.65 6.85 6.81
N ARG A 320 -11.95 6.59 6.91
CA ARG A 320 -12.49 5.23 6.94
C ARG A 320 -12.40 4.54 5.58
N GLY A 321 -12.74 5.25 4.50
CA GLY A 321 -12.72 4.71 3.15
C GLY A 321 -11.34 4.30 2.65
N GLN A 322 -10.29 4.85 3.24
CA GLN A 322 -8.91 4.56 2.86
C GLN A 322 -8.20 3.63 3.84
N MET A 323 -8.55 3.68 5.12
CA MET A 323 -7.73 3.13 6.19
C MET A 323 -8.53 2.56 7.36
N GLY A 324 -9.85 2.66 7.37
CA GLY A 324 -10.72 2.30 8.49
C GLY A 324 -11.30 0.90 8.41
N GLU A 325 -10.59 -0.04 7.83
CA GLU A 325 -11.08 -1.40 7.76
C GLU A 325 -10.73 -2.18 9.02
N TRP A 326 -11.74 -2.79 9.60
CA TRP A 326 -11.61 -3.69 10.73
C TRP A 326 -11.59 -5.13 10.28
N LEU A 327 -10.83 -5.95 10.97
CA LEU A 327 -11.01 -7.39 10.91
C LEU A 327 -11.95 -7.82 12.02
N ALA A 328 -13.07 -8.43 11.64
CA ALA A 328 -13.99 -9.01 12.60
C ALA A 328 -13.42 -10.31 13.18
N PHE A 329 -13.48 -10.46 14.48
CA PHE A 329 -13.32 -11.74 15.12
C PHE A 329 -14.65 -12.50 15.05
N GLU A 330 -14.65 -13.61 14.33
CA GLU A 330 -15.76 -14.57 14.34
C GLU A 330 -15.30 -15.84 15.03
N GLU A 331 -16.19 -16.55 15.68
CA GLU A 331 -15.87 -17.82 16.33
C GLU A 331 -15.24 -18.80 15.32
N GLY A 332 -14.06 -19.31 15.66
CA GLY A 332 -13.29 -20.21 14.78
C GLY A 332 -12.53 -19.53 13.64
N ASN A 333 -12.53 -18.20 13.57
CA ASN A 333 -11.95 -17.46 12.48
C ASN A 333 -11.23 -16.19 12.96
N ASP A 334 -10.07 -16.38 13.55
CA ASP A 334 -9.23 -15.28 14.02
C ASP A 334 -8.60 -14.51 12.84
N PRO A 335 -9.00 -13.28 12.56
CA PRO A 335 -8.46 -12.47 11.47
C PRO A 335 -6.99 -12.14 11.66
N TRP A 336 -6.53 -12.11 12.91
CA TRP A 336 -5.13 -11.89 13.23
C TRP A 336 -4.28 -13.07 12.74
N GLU A 337 -4.67 -14.29 13.01
CA GLU A 337 -3.98 -15.50 12.53
C GLU A 337 -4.03 -15.61 11.00
N ARG A 338 -5.12 -15.19 10.36
CA ARG A 338 -5.21 -15.14 8.91
C ARG A 338 -4.26 -14.11 8.30
N SER A 339 -4.19 -12.92 8.87
CA SER A 339 -3.24 -11.91 8.42
C SER A 339 -1.80 -12.38 8.56
N LYS A 340 -1.46 -13.02 9.68
CA LYS A 340 -0.14 -13.63 9.87
C LYS A 340 0.15 -14.70 8.83
N PHE A 341 -0.82 -15.57 8.55
CA PHE A 341 -0.67 -16.60 7.53
C PHE A 341 -0.40 -15.97 6.16
N ALA A 342 -1.17 -14.98 5.76
CA ALA A 342 -1.01 -14.30 4.47
C ALA A 342 0.34 -13.57 4.37
N MET A 343 0.81 -12.96 5.46
CA MET A 343 2.12 -12.30 5.51
C MET A 343 3.28 -13.29 5.33
N CYS A 344 3.14 -14.49 5.87
CA CYS A 344 4.14 -15.55 5.74
C CYS A 344 4.00 -16.38 4.46
N ASN A 345 2.94 -16.20 3.68
CA ASN A 345 2.61 -16.99 2.50
C ASN A 345 1.96 -16.09 1.43
N GLN A 346 2.67 -15.06 0.98
CA GLN A 346 2.13 -14.01 0.13
C GLN A 346 1.40 -14.52 -1.13
N TRP A 347 1.89 -15.61 -1.72
CA TRP A 347 1.32 -16.16 -2.95
C TRP A 347 0.09 -17.04 -2.72
N HIS A 348 -0.31 -17.31 -1.47
CA HIS A 348 -1.48 -18.13 -1.17
C HIS A 348 -2.80 -17.55 -1.72
N GLU A 349 -2.88 -16.24 -1.80
CA GLU A 349 -4.04 -15.50 -2.29
C GLU A 349 -3.90 -15.06 -3.76
N TRP A 350 -3.00 -15.69 -4.52
CA TRP A 350 -2.78 -15.44 -5.94
C TRP A 350 -3.03 -16.72 -6.72
N ASP A 351 -4.33 -17.06 -6.91
CA ASP A 351 -4.77 -18.35 -7.46
C ASP A 351 -4.17 -18.63 -8.84
N GLY A 352 -4.11 -17.63 -9.71
CA GLY A 352 -3.54 -17.76 -11.06
C GLY A 352 -2.01 -17.78 -11.13
N MET A 353 -1.33 -17.61 -9.99
CA MET A 353 0.12 -17.65 -9.91
C MET A 353 0.68 -19.00 -9.40
N GLN A 354 -0.18 -19.92 -8.97
CA GLN A 354 0.28 -21.13 -8.25
C GLN A 354 1.22 -22.01 -9.07
N GLU A 355 0.99 -22.15 -10.37
CA GLU A 355 1.87 -22.90 -11.27
C GLU A 355 3.27 -22.27 -11.34
N VAL A 356 3.34 -20.95 -11.55
CA VAL A 356 4.61 -20.21 -11.61
C VAL A 356 5.33 -20.29 -10.27
N VAL A 357 4.62 -20.11 -9.16
CA VAL A 357 5.18 -20.22 -7.81
C VAL A 357 5.80 -21.58 -7.56
N ALA A 358 5.10 -22.67 -7.92
CA ALA A 358 5.62 -24.03 -7.80
C ALA A 358 6.88 -24.24 -8.67
N GLN A 359 6.84 -23.79 -9.92
CA GLN A 359 7.97 -23.85 -10.84
C GLN A 359 9.20 -23.10 -10.29
N MET A 360 9.02 -21.87 -9.83
CA MET A 360 10.12 -21.02 -9.36
C MET A 360 10.72 -21.54 -8.06
N ARG A 361 9.90 -22.03 -7.14
CA ARG A 361 10.36 -22.68 -5.91
C ARG A 361 11.13 -23.97 -6.16
N SER A 362 10.75 -24.74 -7.19
CA SER A 362 11.48 -25.96 -7.56
C SER A 362 12.86 -25.68 -8.19
N ARG A 363 13.07 -24.49 -8.77
CA ARG A 363 14.35 -24.07 -9.32
C ARG A 363 15.32 -23.53 -8.25
N ALA A 364 14.79 -23.09 -7.13
CA ALA A 364 15.58 -22.52 -6.03
C ALA A 364 16.10 -23.59 -5.05
N ASN A 365 15.55 -24.80 -5.10
CA ASN A 365 15.99 -25.98 -4.34
C ASN A 365 16.95 -26.84 -5.18
#